data_ce953d21b31d15fd436922299c87fb9b
#
_entry.id   ce953d21b31d15fd436922299c87fb9b
#
_cell.length_a   1.000
_cell.length_b   1.000
_cell.length_c   1.000
_cell.angle_alpha   90.00
_cell.angle_beta   90.00
_cell.angle_gamma   90.00
#
_symmetry.space_group_name_H-M   'P 1'
#
loop_
_entity.id
_entity.type
_entity.pdbx_description
1 polymer ?
#
loop_
_entity_poly.entity_id
_entity_poly.type
_entity_poly.pdbx_seq_one_letter_code
_entity_poly.pdbx_strand_id
1 'polypeptide(L)'
;LHDRLMRVLTERYGHHMAHDVEQAKIRCSQTNAESRIDLSYVESGLAASLSPADLHTHLAQLLANTVACARECVQRAELPNGKPDAIYLTGGSSALRTFQQALQTEFAGVTLVEGDLFGGVASGLVYSRH
;
A
#
# COMPACT_ATOMS: atom_id res chain seq x y z
N LEU A 1 22.75 -6.20 19.19
CA LEU A 1 21.97 -5.12 18.55
C LEU A 1 22.90 -4.08 17.88
N HIS A 2 23.95 -3.61 18.57
CA HIS A 2 24.91 -2.64 18.05
C HIS A 2 25.56 -3.15 16.76
N ASP A 3 26.08 -4.38 16.75
CA ASP A 3 26.78 -4.96 15.62
C ASP A 3 25.89 -5.11 14.36
N ARG A 4 24.61 -5.47 14.56
CA ARG A 4 23.60 -5.48 13.49
C ARG A 4 23.42 -4.10 12.86
N LEU A 5 23.27 -3.07 13.71
CA LEU A 5 23.12 -1.69 13.25
C LEU A 5 24.35 -1.24 12.47
N MET A 6 25.55 -1.48 13.02
CA MET A 6 26.80 -1.13 12.36
C MET A 6 26.94 -1.82 11.01
N ARG A 7 26.59 -3.11 10.92
CA ARG A 7 26.63 -3.85 9.66
C ARG A 7 25.65 -3.26 8.64
N VAL A 8 24.42 -2.97 9.03
CA VAL A 8 23.43 -2.33 8.13
C VAL A 8 23.93 -0.99 7.59
N LEU A 9 24.57 -0.18 8.44
CA LEU A 9 25.10 1.14 8.03
C LEU A 9 26.34 1.00 7.14
N THR A 10 27.30 0.16 7.53
CA THR A 10 28.57 -0.03 6.82
C THR A 10 28.34 -0.64 5.44
N GLU A 11 27.52 -1.69 5.36
CA GLU A 11 27.21 -2.40 4.11
C GLU A 11 26.06 -1.75 3.31
N ARG A 12 25.50 -0.65 3.81
CA ARG A 12 24.39 0.10 3.17
C ARG A 12 23.16 -0.74 2.86
N TYR A 13 22.81 -1.69 3.73
CA TYR A 13 21.67 -2.58 3.54
C TYR A 13 20.30 -1.91 3.68
N GLY A 14 20.21 -0.63 4.01
CA GLY A 14 18.95 0.07 4.23
C GLY A 14 17.97 -0.05 3.06
N HIS A 15 18.43 0.13 1.81
CA HIS A 15 17.59 -0.02 0.62
C HIS A 15 17.16 -1.48 0.39
N HIS A 16 18.05 -2.43 0.64
CA HIS A 16 17.73 -3.85 0.52
C HIS A 16 16.65 -4.25 1.53
N MET A 17 16.81 -3.86 2.79
CA MET A 17 15.81 -4.09 3.83
C MET A 17 14.45 -3.46 3.49
N ALA A 18 14.45 -2.22 2.99
CA ALA A 18 13.23 -1.55 2.58
C ALA A 18 12.53 -2.31 1.43
N HIS A 19 13.28 -2.79 0.45
CA HIS A 19 12.76 -3.62 -0.63
C HIS A 19 12.16 -4.93 -0.11
N ASP A 20 12.86 -5.64 0.79
CA ASP A 20 12.41 -6.93 1.34
C ASP A 20 11.11 -6.76 2.15
N VAL A 21 11.01 -5.67 2.93
CA VAL A 21 9.78 -5.32 3.66
C VAL A 21 8.65 -5.01 2.68
N GLU A 22 8.90 -4.26 1.61
CA GLU A 22 7.89 -3.96 0.60
C GLU A 22 7.39 -5.23 -0.09
N GLN A 23 8.28 -6.13 -0.48
CA GLN A 23 7.92 -7.42 -1.06
C GLN A 23 7.12 -8.30 -0.08
N ALA A 24 7.46 -8.27 1.21
CA ALA A 24 6.71 -8.99 2.24
C ALA A 24 5.29 -8.42 2.41
N LYS A 25 5.13 -7.11 2.39
CA LYS A 25 3.81 -6.44 2.42
C LYS A 25 2.95 -6.86 1.24
N ILE A 26 3.49 -6.82 0.04
CA ILE A 26 2.79 -7.21 -1.19
C ILE A 26 2.34 -8.67 -1.09
N ARG A 27 3.24 -9.60 -0.77
CA ARG A 27 2.91 -11.02 -0.61
C ARG A 27 1.85 -11.25 0.47
N CYS A 28 2.04 -10.66 1.65
CA CYS A 28 1.11 -10.79 2.77
C CYS A 28 -0.30 -10.29 2.39
N SER A 29 -0.39 -9.15 1.70
CA SER A 29 -1.67 -8.59 1.25
C SER A 29 -2.35 -9.44 0.18
N GLN A 30 -1.59 -9.97 -0.78
CA GLN A 30 -2.13 -10.75 -1.89
C GLN A 30 -2.59 -12.14 -1.46
N THR A 31 -1.78 -12.82 -0.65
CA THR A 31 -2.04 -14.21 -0.25
C THR A 31 -2.89 -14.33 1.02
N ASN A 32 -3.04 -13.23 1.76
CA ASN A 32 -3.64 -13.20 3.10
C ASN A 32 -2.97 -14.22 4.05
N ALA A 33 -1.68 -14.43 3.89
CA ALA A 33 -0.87 -15.35 4.68
C ALA A 33 0.37 -14.64 5.25
N GLU A 34 0.95 -15.21 6.31
CA GLU A 34 2.20 -14.70 6.88
C GLU A 34 3.31 -14.72 5.84
N SER A 35 4.05 -13.61 5.75
CA SER A 35 5.20 -13.46 4.86
C SER A 35 6.48 -13.34 5.67
N ARG A 36 7.44 -14.24 5.39
CA ARG A 36 8.78 -14.21 6.00
C ARG A 36 9.67 -13.22 5.27
N ILE A 37 10.46 -12.48 6.03
CA ILE A 37 11.50 -11.56 5.57
C ILE A 37 12.84 -12.16 5.97
N ASP A 38 13.65 -12.57 4.99
CA ASP A 38 14.97 -13.09 5.23
C ASP A 38 15.97 -11.94 5.40
N LEU A 39 16.63 -11.89 6.54
CA LEU A 39 17.63 -10.88 6.90
C LEU A 39 19.00 -11.53 7.16
N SER A 40 19.25 -12.72 6.59
CA SER A 40 20.48 -13.49 6.79
C SER A 40 21.73 -12.74 6.33
N TYR A 41 21.60 -11.76 5.46
CA TYR A 41 22.69 -10.87 5.06
C TYR A 41 23.12 -9.91 6.18
N VAL A 42 22.25 -9.61 7.13
CA VAL A 42 22.61 -8.83 8.33
C VAL A 42 23.24 -9.72 9.37
N GLU A 43 22.63 -10.88 9.65
CA GLU A 43 23.14 -11.86 10.61
C GLU A 43 22.63 -13.25 10.22
N SER A 44 23.50 -14.24 10.23
CA SER A 44 23.14 -15.62 9.86
C SER A 44 21.92 -16.12 10.63
N GLY A 45 20.89 -16.57 9.91
CA GLY A 45 19.65 -17.08 10.46
C GLY A 45 18.65 -15.99 10.96
N LEU A 46 18.99 -14.70 10.82
CA LEU A 46 18.08 -13.62 11.16
C LEU A 46 16.92 -13.58 10.16
N ALA A 47 15.72 -13.54 10.69
CA ALA A 47 14.50 -13.35 9.91
C ALA A 47 13.46 -12.59 10.73
N ALA A 48 12.53 -11.98 10.05
CA ALA A 48 11.30 -11.42 10.62
C ALA A 48 10.09 -12.00 9.88
N SER A 49 8.92 -11.84 10.43
CA SER A 49 7.67 -12.19 9.75
C SER A 49 6.67 -11.06 9.83
N LEU A 50 5.77 -11.02 8.86
CA LEU A 50 4.67 -10.07 8.78
C LEU A 50 3.39 -10.86 8.56
N SER A 51 2.50 -10.83 9.55
CA SER A 51 1.16 -11.43 9.43
C SER A 51 0.14 -10.44 8.85
N PRO A 52 -0.99 -10.90 8.30
CA PRO A 52 -2.10 -10.04 7.89
C PRO A 52 -2.65 -9.17 9.04
N ALA A 53 -2.66 -9.71 10.27
CA ALA A 53 -3.09 -8.97 11.45
C ALA A 53 -2.14 -7.82 11.79
N ASP A 54 -0.82 -8.06 11.73
CA ASP A 54 0.20 -7.02 11.92
C ASP A 54 0.07 -5.94 10.85
N LEU A 55 -0.06 -6.35 9.58
CA LEU A 55 -0.23 -5.44 8.46
C LEU A 55 -1.47 -4.56 8.66
N HIS A 56 -2.60 -5.15 9.03
CA HIS A 56 -3.83 -4.42 9.33
C HIS A 56 -3.63 -3.43 10.49
N THR A 57 -3.02 -3.87 11.58
CA THR A 57 -2.79 -3.05 12.79
C THR A 57 -1.89 -1.85 12.47
N HIS A 58 -0.78 -2.08 11.75
CA HIS A 58 0.16 -1.02 11.38
C HIS A 58 -0.40 -0.02 10.37
N LEU A 59 -1.33 -0.44 9.52
CA LEU A 59 -1.95 0.42 8.51
C LEU A 59 -3.24 1.09 8.98
N ALA A 60 -3.87 0.63 10.05
CA ALA A 60 -5.21 1.05 10.45
C ALA A 60 -5.37 2.58 10.53
N GLN A 61 -4.44 3.28 11.19
CA GLN A 61 -4.50 4.74 11.32
C GLN A 61 -4.30 5.44 9.97
N LEU A 62 -3.38 4.97 9.14
CA LEU A 62 -3.13 5.53 7.81
C LEU A 62 -4.36 5.35 6.91
N LEU A 63 -4.96 4.16 6.93
CA LEU A 63 -6.18 3.86 6.17
C LEU A 63 -7.35 4.73 6.62
N ALA A 64 -7.56 4.88 7.93
CA ALA A 64 -8.61 5.73 8.48
C ALA A 64 -8.44 7.20 8.04
N ASN A 65 -7.22 7.73 8.09
CA ASN A 65 -6.92 9.09 7.65
C ASN A 65 -7.16 9.27 6.15
N THR A 66 -6.76 8.28 5.34
CA THR A 66 -6.94 8.34 3.88
C THR A 66 -8.41 8.29 3.50
N VAL A 67 -9.20 7.41 4.14
CA VAL A 67 -10.66 7.31 3.93
C VAL A 67 -11.35 8.59 4.37
N ALA A 68 -10.96 9.18 5.50
CA ALA A 68 -11.50 10.45 5.96
C ALA A 68 -11.22 11.59 4.97
N CYS A 69 -10.01 11.64 4.41
CA CYS A 69 -9.65 12.61 3.38
C CYS A 69 -10.50 12.42 2.11
N ALA A 70 -10.69 11.17 1.66
CA ALA A 70 -11.54 10.86 0.51
C ALA A 70 -13.00 11.28 0.74
N ARG A 71 -13.54 11.03 1.94
CA ARG A 71 -14.88 11.49 2.33
C ARG A 71 -15.00 13.01 2.27
N GLU A 72 -14.04 13.72 2.81
CA GLU A 72 -14.01 15.18 2.78
C GLU A 72 -13.97 15.72 1.35
N CYS A 73 -13.17 15.12 0.46
CA CYS A 73 -13.14 15.48 -0.95
C CYS A 73 -14.52 15.32 -1.62
N VAL A 74 -15.19 14.19 -1.38
CA VAL A 74 -16.55 13.93 -1.92
C VAL A 74 -17.55 14.94 -1.39
N GLN A 75 -17.51 15.27 -0.10
CA GLN A 75 -18.39 16.27 0.51
C GLN A 75 -18.18 17.67 -0.09
N ARG A 76 -16.92 18.07 -0.27
CA ARG A 76 -16.58 19.38 -0.86
C ARG A 76 -16.95 19.49 -2.35
N ALA A 77 -17.03 18.37 -3.04
CA ALA A 77 -17.40 18.33 -4.45
C ALA A 77 -18.91 18.59 -4.70
N GLU A 78 -19.74 18.60 -3.65
CA GLU A 78 -21.19 18.86 -3.70
C GLU A 78 -21.88 18.06 -4.82
N LEU A 79 -21.53 16.78 -4.94
CA LEU A 79 -22.06 15.92 -6.02
C LEU A 79 -23.59 15.77 -5.92
N PRO A 80 -24.31 15.74 -7.05
CA PRO A 80 -25.78 15.71 -7.06
C PRO A 80 -26.39 14.57 -6.25
N ASN A 81 -25.71 13.41 -6.20
CA ASN A 81 -26.17 12.22 -5.46
C ASN A 81 -25.40 12.03 -4.13
N GLY A 82 -24.59 12.99 -3.71
CA GLY A 82 -23.76 12.92 -2.51
C GLY A 82 -22.63 11.87 -2.56
N LYS A 83 -22.45 11.20 -3.69
CA LYS A 83 -21.41 10.19 -3.90
C LYS A 83 -20.94 10.17 -5.36
N PRO A 84 -19.68 9.73 -5.61
CA PRO A 84 -19.17 9.56 -6.97
C PRO A 84 -19.80 8.32 -7.65
N ASP A 85 -19.82 8.30 -8.98
CA ASP A 85 -20.28 7.15 -9.76
C ASP A 85 -19.26 6.00 -9.69
N ALA A 86 -17.95 6.32 -9.63
CA ALA A 86 -16.87 5.37 -9.51
C ALA A 86 -15.67 5.99 -8.79
N ILE A 87 -14.85 5.13 -8.17
CA ILE A 87 -13.56 5.48 -7.59
C ILE A 87 -12.48 4.76 -8.39
N TYR A 88 -11.62 5.54 -9.04
CA TYR A 88 -10.51 5.01 -9.82
C TYR A 88 -9.28 4.85 -8.94
N LEU A 89 -8.73 3.63 -8.88
CA LEU A 89 -7.58 3.27 -8.07
C LEU A 89 -6.31 3.27 -8.92
N THR A 90 -5.30 4.01 -8.50
CA THR A 90 -3.99 4.07 -9.15
C THR A 90 -2.87 4.14 -8.10
N GLY A 91 -1.66 3.74 -8.48
CA GLY A 91 -0.51 3.69 -7.59
C GLY A 91 -0.43 2.40 -6.76
N GLY A 92 0.79 2.00 -6.38
CA GLY A 92 1.06 0.70 -5.74
C GLY A 92 0.30 0.44 -4.43
N SER A 93 0.07 1.49 -3.64
CA SER A 93 -0.66 1.35 -2.36
C SER A 93 -2.14 1.01 -2.55
N SER A 94 -2.73 1.34 -3.70
CA SER A 94 -4.13 1.04 -4.00
C SER A 94 -4.39 -0.44 -4.27
N ALA A 95 -3.34 -1.23 -4.52
CA ALA A 95 -3.40 -2.68 -4.65
C ALA A 95 -3.58 -3.41 -3.30
N LEU A 96 -3.43 -2.72 -2.17
CA LEU A 96 -3.62 -3.32 -0.85
C LEU A 96 -5.10 -3.66 -0.62
N ARG A 97 -5.41 -4.93 -0.39
CA ARG A 97 -6.79 -5.40 -0.12
C ARG A 97 -7.46 -4.65 1.03
N THR A 98 -6.72 -4.42 2.11
CA THR A 98 -7.22 -3.67 3.27
C THR A 98 -7.64 -2.25 2.91
N PHE A 99 -6.94 -1.59 2.00
CA PHE A 99 -7.29 -0.27 1.50
C PHE A 99 -8.57 -0.30 0.66
N GLN A 100 -8.66 -1.23 -0.27
CA GLN A 100 -9.86 -1.41 -1.11
C GLN A 100 -11.09 -1.72 -0.26
N GLN A 101 -10.96 -2.61 0.73
CA GLN A 101 -12.05 -2.92 1.67
C GLN A 101 -12.49 -1.71 2.48
N ALA A 102 -11.55 -0.88 2.96
CA ALA A 102 -11.87 0.34 3.69
C ALA A 102 -12.65 1.33 2.82
N LEU A 103 -12.25 1.50 1.56
CA LEU A 103 -13.00 2.34 0.60
C LEU A 103 -14.37 1.76 0.25
N GLN A 104 -14.49 0.45 0.03
CA GLN A 104 -15.78 -0.20 -0.23
C GLN A 104 -16.75 -0.07 0.94
N THR A 105 -16.25 -0.13 2.16
CA THR A 105 -17.06 0.06 3.37
C THR A 105 -17.56 1.49 3.48
N GLU A 106 -16.69 2.46 3.22
CA GLU A 106 -17.04 3.89 3.29
C GLU A 106 -17.98 4.33 2.17
N PHE A 107 -17.67 3.90 0.95
CA PHE A 107 -18.42 4.28 -0.26
C PHE A 107 -19.26 3.10 -0.77
N ALA A 108 -20.11 2.56 0.10
CA ALA A 108 -20.95 1.42 -0.24
C ALA A 108 -21.79 1.67 -1.50
N GLY A 109 -21.72 0.73 -2.45
CA GLY A 109 -22.44 0.80 -3.72
C GLY A 109 -21.75 1.65 -4.79
N VAL A 110 -20.57 2.22 -4.52
CA VAL A 110 -19.72 2.88 -5.52
C VAL A 110 -18.78 1.84 -6.15
N THR A 111 -18.66 1.85 -7.47
CA THR A 111 -17.77 0.94 -8.18
C THR A 111 -16.31 1.34 -7.98
N LEU A 112 -15.47 0.40 -7.51
CA LEU A 112 -14.03 0.57 -7.53
C LEU A 112 -13.49 0.09 -8.88
N VAL A 113 -12.76 0.96 -9.58
CA VAL A 113 -12.12 0.65 -10.87
C VAL A 113 -10.62 0.58 -10.64
N GLU A 114 -10.04 -0.59 -10.84
CA GLU A 114 -8.60 -0.77 -10.81
C GLU A 114 -8.00 -0.34 -12.15
N GLY A 115 -7.14 0.67 -12.11
CA GLY A 115 -6.37 1.11 -13.26
C GLY A 115 -4.99 0.47 -13.33
N ASP A 116 -4.23 0.85 -14.35
CA ASP A 116 -2.81 0.52 -14.40
C ASP A 116 -2.09 1.20 -13.22
N LEU A 117 -1.62 0.40 -12.27
CA LEU A 117 -1.03 0.85 -11.02
C LEU A 117 0.24 1.70 -11.22
N PHE A 118 0.96 1.49 -12.32
CA PHE A 118 2.26 2.13 -12.58
C PHE A 118 2.36 2.84 -13.93
N GLY A 119 1.57 2.45 -14.90
CA GLY A 119 1.63 2.96 -16.27
C GLY A 119 0.69 4.13 -16.59
N GLY A 120 -0.24 4.47 -15.70
CA GLY A 120 -1.26 5.48 -15.96
C GLY A 120 -0.70 6.86 -16.31
N VAL A 121 0.40 7.28 -15.68
CA VAL A 121 1.07 8.56 -15.99
C VAL A 121 1.73 8.51 -17.37
N ALA A 122 2.44 7.43 -17.67
CA ALA A 122 3.10 7.25 -18.97
C ALA A 122 2.08 7.21 -20.12
N SER A 123 0.99 6.46 -19.93
CA SER A 123 -0.12 6.41 -20.90
C SER A 123 -0.77 7.79 -21.09
N GLY A 124 -1.04 8.51 -20.00
CA GLY A 124 -1.62 9.85 -20.04
C GLY A 124 -0.74 10.84 -20.82
N LEU A 125 0.58 10.79 -20.67
CA LEU A 125 1.53 11.62 -21.41
C LEU A 125 1.52 11.31 -22.92
N VAL A 126 1.30 10.05 -23.30
CA VAL A 126 1.16 9.68 -24.72
C VAL A 126 -0.11 10.28 -25.33
N TYR A 127 -1.24 10.21 -24.61
CA TYR A 127 -2.52 10.76 -25.09
C TYR A 127 -2.58 12.29 -25.07
N SER A 128 -1.78 12.98 -24.26
CA SER A 128 -1.78 14.45 -24.21
C SER A 128 -1.08 15.13 -25.39
N ARG A 129 -0.52 14.37 -26.33
CA ARG A 129 0.18 14.86 -27.52
C ARG A 129 -0.73 15.13 -28.75
N HIS A 130 -2.03 15.05 -28.57
CA HIS A 130 -3.00 15.33 -29.66
C HIS A 130 -3.83 16.57 -29.38
#